data_c430e7a5c1e995d94859890cb931970c
#
_entry.id   c430e7a5c1e995d94859890cb931970c
#
_cell.length_a   1.000
_cell.length_b   1.000
_cell.length_c   1.000
_cell.angle_alpha   90.00
_cell.angle_beta   90.00
_cell.angle_gamma   90.00
#
_symmetry.space_group_name_H-M   'P 1'
#
loop_
_entity.id
_entity.type
_entity.pdbx_description
1 polymer ?
#
loop_
_entity_poly.entity_id
_entity_poly.type
_entity_poly.pdbx_seq_one_letter_code
_entity_poly.pdbx_strand_id
1 'polypeptide(L)'
;MKPSLRLPIIILAIAAVSQQALADGNIKNDEFNPITTGVTSLSIAPDARGASMGDLGAATDPDANSQFWNPSKYAFAYSQAAVSLSYTPWLRKLVNDIFLANLAGYWKIGANDNQAFSASLRYFSLGEVNTNPVNGGGQSLNPYEMSFDIGYSRKLSEKFSMGVVFRYIYSDLGFSDSYAGDQSTGASAFSADISGYYTTYPIIGRNECQWSWGWDISNIGSKVSYNNGEDPAFLPTNLRLGTAFTFPLADYHNLTIGLDANKLLVPAKPREGDYEDTAEGQRQYLDALEDWENMSSFTGIFKSFSDAPGGFKEELREISWSLGAEYSYNNQFFLRAGYFYENEFKGNRKYFSLGAGFSLNVVRLDASYMIAAAQTSPLDQTLRFSLTFDMDGLKDMFGRR
;
A
#
# COMPACT_ATOMS: atom_id res chain seq x y z
N MET A 1 -8.12 -42.51 -13.56
CA MET A 1 -7.79 -42.01 -12.23
C MET A 1 -8.44 -40.64 -12.06
N LYS A 2 -9.33 -40.48 -11.08
CA LYS A 2 -10.10 -39.24 -10.85
C LYS A 2 -9.22 -38.26 -10.11
N PRO A 3 -9.14 -36.96 -10.48
CA PRO A 3 -8.47 -35.96 -9.65
C PRO A 3 -9.35 -35.63 -8.44
N SER A 4 -8.80 -35.75 -7.24
CA SER A 4 -9.46 -35.48 -5.98
C SER A 4 -9.60 -33.98 -5.74
N LEU A 5 -10.82 -33.56 -5.61
CA LEU A 5 -11.33 -32.26 -5.24
C LEU A 5 -10.93 -31.93 -3.77
N ARG A 6 -9.90 -31.13 -3.57
CA ARG A 6 -9.51 -30.59 -2.23
C ARG A 6 -9.53 -29.07 -2.13
N LEU A 7 -10.21 -28.38 -3.05
CA LEU A 7 -10.27 -26.91 -3.05
C LEU A 7 -11.49 -26.26 -2.31
N PRO A 8 -12.53 -26.97 -1.85
CA PRO A 8 -13.66 -26.29 -1.21
C PRO A 8 -13.56 -26.10 0.31
N ILE A 9 -12.50 -26.62 0.97
CA ILE A 9 -12.46 -26.59 2.45
C ILE A 9 -12.00 -25.25 3.01
N ILE A 10 -11.18 -24.50 2.27
CA ILE A 10 -10.67 -23.18 2.73
C ILE A 10 -11.74 -22.09 2.57
N ILE A 11 -12.59 -22.19 1.55
CA ILE A 11 -13.70 -21.23 1.36
C ILE A 11 -14.83 -21.45 2.39
N LEU A 12 -15.01 -22.69 2.89
CA LEU A 12 -16.00 -22.99 3.92
C LEU A 12 -15.59 -22.53 5.31
N ALA A 13 -14.29 -22.43 5.60
CA ALA A 13 -13.78 -21.94 6.88
C ALA A 13 -13.97 -20.42 7.06
N ILE A 14 -13.94 -19.65 5.98
CA ILE A 14 -14.24 -18.20 6.00
C ILE A 14 -15.74 -17.96 6.16
N ALA A 15 -16.60 -18.84 5.66
CA ALA A 15 -18.05 -18.72 5.81
C ALA A 15 -18.57 -19.12 7.20
N ALA A 16 -17.82 -19.89 8.00
CA ALA A 16 -18.25 -20.34 9.33
C ALA A 16 -18.01 -19.30 10.44
N VAL A 17 -17.17 -18.29 10.22
CA VAL A 17 -16.93 -17.20 11.19
C VAL A 17 -18.00 -16.11 11.10
N SER A 18 -18.78 -16.07 10.01
CA SER A 18 -19.75 -15.00 9.75
C SER A 18 -21.13 -15.18 10.38
N GLN A 19 -21.38 -16.24 11.19
CA GLN A 19 -22.71 -16.48 11.77
C GLN A 19 -22.93 -15.92 13.17
N GLN A 20 -21.96 -15.23 13.79
CA GLN A 20 -22.13 -14.62 15.11
C GLN A 20 -22.29 -13.10 15.14
N ALA A 21 -22.27 -12.43 14.00
CA ALA A 21 -22.44 -10.96 13.92
C ALA A 21 -23.85 -10.56 13.42
N LEU A 22 -24.88 -11.25 13.88
CA LEU A 22 -26.26 -10.77 13.79
C LEU A 22 -26.69 -10.27 15.18
N ALA A 23 -26.02 -9.26 15.69
CA ALA A 23 -26.50 -8.50 16.84
C ALA A 23 -27.33 -7.31 16.33
N ASP A 24 -28.61 -7.35 16.66
CA ASP A 24 -29.57 -6.27 16.48
C ASP A 24 -29.04 -4.93 17.00
N GLY A 25 -28.93 -3.96 16.13
CA GLY A 25 -28.77 -2.58 16.50
C GLY A 25 -29.29 -1.73 15.33
N ASN A 26 -30.15 -0.80 15.59
CA ASN A 26 -30.57 0.27 14.69
C ASN A 26 -29.37 1.20 14.40
N ILE A 27 -28.32 0.67 13.79
CA ILE A 27 -27.12 1.44 13.44
C ILE A 27 -27.46 2.19 12.15
N LYS A 28 -27.22 3.50 12.16
CA LYS A 28 -27.29 4.34 10.97
C LYS A 28 -26.16 3.93 10.01
N ASN A 29 -26.40 2.91 9.21
CA ASN A 29 -25.45 2.22 8.33
C ASN A 29 -24.88 3.07 7.18
N ASP A 30 -25.22 4.35 7.10
CA ASP A 30 -24.88 5.23 5.98
C ASP A 30 -24.11 6.50 6.45
N GLU A 31 -23.36 6.42 7.53
CA GLU A 31 -22.48 7.51 7.99
C GLU A 31 -21.04 7.31 7.50
N PHE A 32 -20.37 8.43 7.17
CA PHE A 32 -18.97 8.43 6.77
C PHE A 32 -18.09 7.95 7.93
N ASN A 33 -17.46 6.79 7.75
CA ASN A 33 -16.67 6.12 8.78
C ASN A 33 -15.39 5.50 8.18
N PRO A 34 -14.40 6.31 7.77
CA PRO A 34 -13.13 5.80 7.28
C PRO A 34 -12.31 5.20 8.43
N ILE A 35 -11.55 4.15 8.13
CA ILE A 35 -10.59 3.61 9.07
C ILE A 35 -9.42 4.60 9.20
N THR A 36 -9.14 5.04 10.42
CA THR A 36 -8.05 5.97 10.73
C THR A 36 -6.81 5.24 11.22
N THR A 37 -5.65 5.66 10.73
CA THR A 37 -4.35 5.06 11.07
C THR A 37 -3.31 6.15 11.36
N GLY A 38 -2.29 5.81 12.12
CA GLY A 38 -1.08 6.62 12.21
C GLY A 38 -0.20 6.44 10.96
N VAL A 39 0.73 7.36 10.74
CA VAL A 39 1.74 7.35 9.65
C VAL A 39 1.11 7.03 8.28
N THR A 40 0.15 7.86 7.89
CA THR A 40 -0.68 7.62 6.69
C THR A 40 0.12 7.61 5.38
N SER A 41 1.33 8.20 5.36
CA SER A 41 2.20 8.16 4.18
C SER A 41 2.56 6.74 3.74
N LEU A 42 2.55 5.76 4.66
CA LEU A 42 2.81 4.35 4.34
C LEU A 42 1.77 3.74 3.38
N SER A 43 0.59 4.34 3.27
CA SER A 43 -0.46 3.91 2.33
C SER A 43 -0.38 4.57 0.96
N ILE A 44 0.51 5.55 0.75
CA ILE A 44 0.63 6.28 -0.51
C ILE A 44 1.51 5.49 -1.49
N ALA A 45 0.99 5.22 -2.69
CA ALA A 45 1.77 4.61 -3.77
C ALA A 45 3.01 5.46 -4.12
N PRO A 46 4.23 4.90 -4.04
CA PRO A 46 5.43 5.70 -4.20
C PRO A 46 5.85 5.92 -5.65
N ASP A 47 5.53 5.00 -6.56
CA ASP A 47 6.06 4.98 -7.91
C ASP A 47 5.02 5.30 -8.99
N ALA A 48 5.51 5.76 -10.14
CA ALA A 48 4.66 6.16 -11.25
C ALA A 48 4.04 4.95 -11.98
N ARG A 49 4.71 3.78 -12.04
CA ARG A 49 4.17 2.60 -12.75
C ARG A 49 2.91 2.08 -12.06
N GLY A 50 2.99 1.69 -10.80
CA GLY A 50 1.83 1.16 -10.06
C GLY A 50 0.72 2.18 -9.93
N ALA A 51 1.07 3.45 -9.68
CA ALA A 51 0.10 4.54 -9.58
C ALA A 51 -0.64 4.81 -10.90
N SER A 52 0.02 4.66 -12.05
CA SER A 52 -0.64 4.84 -13.35
C SER A 52 -1.63 3.73 -13.71
N MET A 53 -1.61 2.64 -12.97
CA MET A 53 -2.50 1.49 -13.11
C MET A 53 -3.57 1.43 -12.01
N GLY A 54 -3.94 2.58 -11.41
CA GLY A 54 -4.93 2.66 -10.35
C GLY A 54 -4.44 2.16 -9.00
N ASP A 55 -3.17 2.38 -8.66
CA ASP A 55 -2.51 1.87 -7.46
C ASP A 55 -2.53 0.32 -7.40
N LEU A 56 -2.11 -0.31 -8.50
CA LEU A 56 -2.06 -1.76 -8.68
C LEU A 56 -0.61 -2.25 -8.73
N GLY A 57 -0.31 -3.36 -8.04
CA GLY A 57 1.05 -3.85 -8.02
C GLY A 57 1.29 -5.21 -7.36
N ALA A 58 0.29 -5.86 -6.76
CA ALA A 58 0.47 -7.12 -6.04
C ALA A 58 1.00 -8.26 -6.93
N ALA A 59 0.50 -8.33 -8.17
CA ALA A 59 0.78 -9.43 -9.09
C ALA A 59 1.39 -9.00 -10.43
N THR A 60 1.69 -7.72 -10.63
CA THR A 60 2.41 -7.23 -11.82
C THR A 60 3.84 -7.77 -11.87
N ASP A 61 4.45 -7.73 -13.04
CA ASP A 61 5.86 -8.11 -13.19
C ASP A 61 6.77 -7.37 -12.21
N PRO A 62 7.83 -8.05 -11.71
CA PRO A 62 8.80 -7.45 -10.80
C PRO A 62 9.45 -6.20 -11.40
N ASP A 63 9.64 -5.18 -10.58
CA ASP A 63 10.44 -4.00 -10.89
C ASP A 63 11.15 -3.48 -9.63
N ALA A 64 11.94 -2.42 -9.75
CA ALA A 64 12.70 -1.87 -8.61
C ALA A 64 11.81 -1.34 -7.47
N ASN A 65 10.53 -1.03 -7.73
CA ASN A 65 9.58 -0.52 -6.76
C ASN A 65 8.70 -1.60 -6.11
N SER A 66 8.96 -2.87 -6.38
CA SER A 66 8.18 -4.00 -5.85
C SER A 66 8.19 -4.09 -4.32
N GLN A 67 9.12 -3.39 -3.63
CA GLN A 67 9.19 -3.33 -2.17
C GLN A 67 7.88 -2.89 -1.52
N PHE A 68 7.20 -1.93 -2.10
CA PHE A 68 5.93 -1.40 -1.59
C PHE A 68 4.72 -2.30 -1.94
N TRP A 69 4.78 -2.94 -3.11
CA TRP A 69 3.63 -3.65 -3.65
C TRP A 69 3.57 -5.11 -3.23
N ASN A 70 4.67 -5.79 -3.39
CA ASN A 70 4.85 -7.21 -3.08
C ASN A 70 6.35 -7.57 -3.22
N PRO A 71 7.13 -7.57 -2.14
CA PRO A 71 8.57 -7.82 -2.20
C PRO A 71 8.94 -9.23 -2.64
N SER A 72 8.05 -10.22 -2.53
CA SER A 72 8.33 -11.58 -3.01
C SER A 72 8.58 -11.67 -4.52
N LYS A 73 8.13 -10.68 -5.30
CA LYS A 73 8.36 -10.58 -6.75
C LYS A 73 9.84 -10.49 -7.11
N TYR A 74 10.68 -9.90 -6.25
CA TYR A 74 12.10 -9.72 -6.54
C TYR A 74 12.84 -11.01 -6.84
N ALA A 75 12.42 -12.13 -6.27
CA ALA A 75 12.99 -13.44 -6.60
C ALA A 75 12.78 -13.83 -8.07
N PHE A 76 11.80 -13.24 -8.75
CA PHE A 76 11.50 -13.42 -10.18
C PHE A 76 11.99 -12.27 -11.06
N ALA A 77 12.66 -11.25 -10.51
CA ALA A 77 13.16 -10.14 -11.30
C ALA A 77 14.09 -10.60 -12.40
N TYR A 78 14.02 -9.95 -13.55
CA TYR A 78 14.82 -10.30 -14.74
C TYR A 78 16.29 -9.88 -14.56
N SER A 79 16.51 -8.66 -14.08
CA SER A 79 17.85 -8.12 -13.87
C SER A 79 18.45 -8.58 -12.54
N GLN A 80 19.79 -8.62 -12.49
CA GLN A 80 20.55 -8.93 -11.28
C GLN A 80 20.28 -7.93 -10.16
N ALA A 81 20.17 -6.64 -10.50
CA ALA A 81 19.87 -5.57 -9.58
C ALA A 81 19.26 -4.38 -10.30
N ALA A 82 18.45 -3.62 -9.61
CA ALA A 82 17.94 -2.33 -10.06
C ALA A 82 17.70 -1.38 -8.89
N VAL A 83 17.77 -0.09 -9.16
CA VAL A 83 17.48 0.99 -8.20
C VAL A 83 16.54 1.97 -8.85
N SER A 84 15.53 2.45 -8.13
CA SER A 84 14.54 3.42 -8.57
C SER A 84 14.44 4.58 -7.58
N LEU A 85 14.42 5.79 -8.11
CA LEU A 85 14.10 7.01 -7.39
C LEU A 85 12.75 7.52 -7.89
N SER A 86 11.81 7.73 -6.99
CA SER A 86 10.48 8.26 -7.29
C SER A 86 10.24 9.56 -6.54
N TYR A 87 9.53 10.48 -7.19
CA TYR A 87 9.14 11.77 -6.61
C TYR A 87 7.70 12.09 -6.96
N THR A 88 6.93 12.45 -5.95
CA THR A 88 5.51 12.80 -6.06
C THR A 88 5.24 14.09 -5.31
N PRO A 89 5.03 15.23 -6.01
CA PRO A 89 4.43 16.41 -5.39
C PRO A 89 3.02 16.04 -4.92
N TRP A 90 2.78 16.16 -3.61
CA TRP A 90 1.52 15.73 -3.01
C TRP A 90 0.64 16.93 -2.69
N LEU A 91 -0.68 16.81 -2.89
CA LEU A 91 -1.67 17.88 -2.60
C LEU A 91 -1.32 19.25 -3.23
N ARG A 92 -0.69 19.26 -4.40
CA ARG A 92 -0.15 20.48 -5.03
C ARG A 92 -1.19 21.58 -5.28
N LYS A 93 -2.48 21.23 -5.32
CA LYS A 93 -3.57 22.20 -5.42
C LYS A 93 -3.78 23.00 -4.13
N LEU A 94 -3.35 22.48 -3.00
CA LEU A 94 -3.51 23.13 -1.68
C LEU A 94 -2.22 23.81 -1.24
N VAL A 95 -1.09 23.12 -1.33
CA VAL A 95 0.23 23.55 -0.86
C VAL A 95 1.31 23.04 -1.78
N ASN A 96 2.46 23.75 -1.88
CA ASN A 96 3.50 23.44 -2.86
C ASN A 96 4.70 22.69 -2.26
N ASP A 97 4.75 22.51 -0.96
CA ASP A 97 5.88 22.00 -0.18
C ASP A 97 5.67 20.60 0.40
N ILE A 98 4.49 19.99 0.15
CA ILE A 98 4.22 18.60 0.48
C ILE A 98 4.67 17.70 -0.67
N PHE A 99 5.51 16.71 -0.36
CA PHE A 99 5.98 15.74 -1.34
C PHE A 99 6.35 14.41 -0.71
N LEU A 100 6.28 13.36 -1.53
CA LEU A 100 6.80 12.04 -1.24
C LEU A 100 8.00 11.76 -2.13
N ALA A 101 9.13 11.42 -1.52
CA ALA A 101 10.31 10.88 -2.19
C ALA A 101 10.51 9.42 -1.77
N ASN A 102 10.84 8.55 -2.70
CA ASN A 102 11.09 7.14 -2.43
C ASN A 102 12.28 6.63 -3.24
N LEU A 103 13.23 6.02 -2.55
CA LEU A 103 14.35 5.28 -3.14
C LEU A 103 14.14 3.81 -2.83
N ALA A 104 14.10 2.96 -3.85
CA ALA A 104 13.93 1.52 -3.67
C ALA A 104 14.86 0.75 -4.61
N GLY A 105 15.25 -0.45 -4.21
CA GLY A 105 16.09 -1.29 -5.04
C GLY A 105 16.20 -2.71 -4.51
N TYR A 106 16.76 -3.56 -5.36
CA TYR A 106 17.02 -4.95 -5.02
C TYR A 106 18.34 -5.44 -5.63
N TRP A 107 18.84 -6.52 -5.04
CA TRP A 107 19.99 -7.26 -5.54
C TRP A 107 19.71 -8.76 -5.42
N LYS A 108 19.74 -9.48 -6.55
CA LYS A 108 19.61 -10.95 -6.58
C LYS A 108 20.90 -11.61 -6.14
N ILE A 109 20.75 -12.68 -5.40
CA ILE A 109 21.83 -13.47 -4.83
C ILE A 109 21.58 -14.97 -5.01
N GLY A 110 22.60 -15.79 -4.77
CA GLY A 110 22.54 -17.24 -4.88
C GLY A 110 23.02 -17.77 -6.24
N ALA A 111 23.39 -19.03 -6.28
CA ALA A 111 23.98 -19.66 -7.47
C ALA A 111 23.02 -19.69 -8.69
N ASN A 112 21.71 -19.62 -8.45
CA ASN A 112 20.67 -19.70 -9.48
C ASN A 112 19.79 -18.45 -9.48
N ASP A 113 20.26 -17.32 -8.92
CA ASP A 113 19.50 -16.06 -8.82
C ASP A 113 18.06 -16.22 -8.27
N ASN A 114 17.91 -17.16 -7.33
CA ASN A 114 16.60 -17.53 -6.77
C ASN A 114 16.25 -16.79 -5.47
N GLN A 115 17.11 -15.87 -5.04
CA GLN A 115 16.97 -15.07 -3.84
C GLN A 115 17.25 -13.61 -4.17
N ALA A 116 16.68 -12.69 -3.40
CA ALA A 116 17.01 -11.28 -3.50
C ALA A 116 16.99 -10.61 -2.13
N PHE A 117 17.93 -9.72 -1.88
CA PHE A 117 17.84 -8.68 -0.88
C PHE A 117 17.26 -7.43 -1.51
N SER A 118 16.51 -6.67 -0.74
CA SER A 118 15.93 -5.41 -1.16
C SER A 118 15.99 -4.39 -0.03
N ALA A 119 15.95 -3.12 -0.39
CA ALA A 119 15.85 -2.03 0.57
C ALA A 119 15.06 -0.88 -0.03
N SER A 120 14.38 -0.10 0.81
CA SER A 120 13.82 1.17 0.42
C SER A 120 13.95 2.23 1.52
N LEU A 121 13.97 3.47 1.10
CA LEU A 121 13.93 4.66 1.95
C LEU A 121 12.82 5.55 1.43
N ARG A 122 11.87 5.85 2.29
CA ARG A 122 10.75 6.75 2.02
C ARG A 122 10.87 7.98 2.89
N TYR A 123 10.62 9.14 2.30
CA TYR A 123 10.53 10.41 3.00
C TYR A 123 9.29 11.17 2.52
N PHE A 124 8.43 11.54 3.45
CA PHE A 124 7.23 12.31 3.19
C PHE A 124 7.29 13.61 3.97
N SER A 125 7.43 14.72 3.25
CA SER A 125 7.31 16.08 3.81
C SER A 125 5.85 16.45 3.90
N LEU A 126 5.42 16.92 5.07
CA LEU A 126 4.06 17.43 5.30
C LEU A 126 3.98 18.96 5.08
N GLY A 127 5.08 19.55 4.60
CA GLY A 127 5.17 20.99 4.36
C GLY A 127 5.53 21.79 5.60
N GLU A 128 5.60 23.10 5.43
CA GLU A 128 5.90 24.04 6.50
C GLU A 128 4.63 24.53 7.20
N VAL A 129 4.55 24.35 8.50
CA VAL A 129 3.45 24.82 9.34
C VAL A 129 3.94 26.01 10.18
N ASN A 130 3.40 27.18 9.90
CA ASN A 130 3.70 28.39 10.66
C ASN A 130 2.71 28.56 11.81
N THR A 131 3.17 28.44 13.05
CA THR A 131 2.39 28.73 14.22
C THR A 131 2.47 30.24 14.50
N ASN A 132 1.32 30.93 14.45
CA ASN A 132 1.21 32.34 14.88
C ASN A 132 0.61 32.41 16.28
N PRO A 133 1.39 32.38 17.37
CA PRO A 133 0.84 32.60 18.68
C PRO A 133 0.31 34.05 18.80
N VAL A 134 -0.80 34.18 19.49
CA VAL A 134 -1.51 35.48 19.73
C VAL A 134 -0.59 36.55 20.34
N ASN A 135 0.57 36.17 20.88
CA ASN A 135 1.51 37.05 21.60
C ASN A 135 2.84 37.30 20.89
N GLY A 136 2.97 37.00 19.60
CA GLY A 136 4.19 37.24 18.82
C GLY A 136 5.32 36.27 19.17
N GLY A 137 5.84 35.56 18.20
CA GLY A 137 6.89 34.54 18.35
C GLY A 137 6.53 33.26 17.59
N GLY A 138 6.00 33.41 16.36
CA GLY A 138 5.70 32.28 15.50
C GLY A 138 6.90 31.38 15.28
N GLN A 139 6.72 30.07 15.43
CA GLN A 139 7.70 29.04 15.06
C GLN A 139 7.28 28.43 13.74
N SER A 140 8.26 28.16 12.87
CA SER A 140 8.10 27.37 11.68
C SER A 140 8.43 25.91 12.02
N LEU A 141 7.49 25.02 11.78
CA LEU A 141 7.61 23.59 11.99
C LEU A 141 7.64 22.90 10.63
N ASN A 142 8.47 21.87 10.47
CA ASN A 142 8.59 21.10 9.25
C ASN A 142 8.28 19.62 9.55
N PRO A 143 7.01 19.25 9.71
CA PRO A 143 6.63 17.88 10.00
C PRO A 143 6.97 16.95 8.84
N TYR A 144 7.39 15.72 9.17
CA TYR A 144 7.72 14.70 8.17
C TYR A 144 7.53 13.29 8.71
N GLU A 145 7.35 12.37 7.79
CA GLU A 145 7.35 10.93 8.06
C GLU A 145 8.43 10.25 7.22
N MET A 146 9.10 9.27 7.80
CA MET A 146 10.18 8.53 7.16
C MET A 146 10.05 7.04 7.45
N SER A 147 10.34 6.19 6.46
CA SER A 147 10.55 4.77 6.71
C SER A 147 11.80 4.25 6.00
N PHE A 148 12.45 3.28 6.65
CA PHE A 148 13.56 2.52 6.10
C PHE A 148 13.23 1.03 6.16
N ASP A 149 13.31 0.35 5.02
CA ASP A 149 12.91 -1.03 4.85
C ASP A 149 14.09 -1.87 4.39
N ILE A 150 14.20 -3.08 4.93
CA ILE A 150 15.10 -4.13 4.45
C ILE A 150 14.27 -5.38 4.18
N GLY A 151 14.42 -5.96 2.99
CA GLY A 151 13.65 -7.13 2.56
C GLY A 151 14.52 -8.29 2.12
N TYR A 152 13.97 -9.48 2.23
CA TYR A 152 14.52 -10.70 1.68
C TYR A 152 13.42 -11.50 1.01
N SER A 153 13.68 -11.97 -0.20
CA SER A 153 12.76 -12.81 -0.95
C SER A 153 13.45 -14.04 -1.52
N ARG A 154 12.69 -15.14 -1.66
CA ARG A 154 13.22 -16.41 -2.15
C ARG A 154 12.18 -17.18 -2.96
N LYS A 155 12.59 -17.74 -4.11
CA LYS A 155 11.83 -18.77 -4.80
C LYS A 155 11.80 -20.04 -3.95
N LEU A 156 10.60 -20.51 -3.64
CA LEU A 156 10.35 -21.78 -2.97
C LEU A 156 10.08 -22.88 -3.99
N SER A 157 9.66 -22.51 -5.20
CA SER A 157 9.52 -23.39 -6.36
C SER A 157 9.76 -22.59 -7.65
N GLU A 158 9.71 -23.25 -8.80
CA GLU A 158 9.84 -22.60 -10.11
C GLU A 158 8.76 -21.55 -10.37
N LYS A 159 7.62 -21.65 -9.70
CA LYS A 159 6.44 -20.78 -9.90
C LYS A 159 6.06 -19.95 -8.70
N PHE A 160 6.66 -20.17 -7.53
CA PHE A 160 6.24 -19.51 -6.28
C PHE A 160 7.43 -19.00 -5.47
N SER A 161 7.29 -17.79 -4.96
CA SER A 161 8.22 -17.16 -4.04
C SER A 161 7.50 -16.59 -2.83
N MET A 162 8.26 -16.40 -1.75
CA MET A 162 7.86 -15.64 -0.57
C MET A 162 8.88 -14.56 -0.29
N GLY A 163 8.42 -13.51 0.39
CA GLY A 163 9.23 -12.39 0.82
C GLY A 163 8.84 -11.92 2.22
N VAL A 164 9.83 -11.40 2.93
CA VAL A 164 9.66 -10.75 4.23
C VAL A 164 10.38 -9.42 4.20
N VAL A 165 9.80 -8.40 4.85
CA VAL A 165 10.39 -7.07 5.01
C VAL A 165 10.37 -6.73 6.48
N PHE A 166 11.41 -6.07 6.94
CA PHE A 166 11.48 -5.39 8.22
C PHE A 166 11.56 -3.89 7.96
N ARG A 167 10.74 -3.10 8.65
CA ARG A 167 10.59 -1.66 8.47
C ARG A 167 10.78 -0.93 9.79
N TYR A 168 11.62 0.08 9.78
CA TYR A 168 11.69 1.12 10.81
C TYR A 168 10.95 2.36 10.31
N ILE A 169 10.11 2.94 11.18
CA ILE A 169 9.26 4.09 10.89
C ILE A 169 9.57 5.17 11.91
N TYR A 170 9.70 6.39 11.43
CA TYR A 170 9.82 7.59 12.25
C TYR A 170 8.89 8.66 11.72
N SER A 171 8.12 9.27 12.61
CA SER A 171 7.19 10.33 12.28
C SER A 171 7.34 11.47 13.27
N ASP A 172 7.60 12.67 12.76
CA ASP A 172 7.68 13.90 13.52
C ASP A 172 6.61 14.86 12.98
N LEU A 173 5.53 15.01 13.74
CA LEU A 173 4.43 15.90 13.36
C LEU A 173 4.65 17.34 13.82
N GLY A 174 5.78 17.62 14.48
CA GLY A 174 6.17 18.97 14.88
C GLY A 174 5.30 19.60 15.97
N PHE A 175 4.41 18.86 16.63
CA PHE A 175 3.59 19.39 17.71
C PHE A 175 4.47 19.61 18.95
N SER A 176 4.69 20.86 19.32
CA SER A 176 5.22 21.20 20.64
C SER A 176 4.08 21.83 21.44
N ASP A 177 3.64 21.17 22.49
CA ASP A 177 2.67 21.77 23.41
C ASP A 177 3.41 22.77 24.30
N SER A 178 3.51 24.02 23.81
CA SER A 178 4.22 25.11 24.48
C SER A 178 3.61 25.46 25.85
N TYR A 179 2.42 24.96 26.17
CA TYR A 179 1.75 25.20 27.45
C TYR A 179 2.12 24.18 28.54
N ALA A 180 2.53 22.97 28.16
CA ALA A 180 2.88 21.91 29.11
C ALA A 180 4.40 21.73 29.34
N GLY A 181 5.25 22.43 28.60
CA GLY A 181 6.71 22.24 28.68
C GLY A 181 7.20 20.88 28.12
N ASP A 182 6.30 20.11 27.55
CA ASP A 182 6.61 18.83 26.92
C ASP A 182 6.89 19.07 25.43
N GLN A 183 8.12 18.81 25.03
CA GLN A 183 8.45 18.77 23.60
C GLN A 183 7.91 17.45 23.05
N SER A 184 6.98 17.52 22.11
CA SER A 184 6.60 16.35 21.33
C SER A 184 7.86 15.77 20.72
N THR A 185 8.26 14.63 21.23
CA THR A 185 9.33 13.82 20.62
C THR A 185 8.74 13.05 19.47
N GLY A 186 9.40 13.05 18.31
CA GLY A 186 8.94 12.26 17.17
C GLY A 186 8.67 10.80 17.58
N ALA A 187 7.67 10.20 16.97
CA ALA A 187 7.24 8.85 17.26
C ALA A 187 7.99 7.82 16.40
N SER A 188 8.38 6.70 16.98
CA SER A 188 9.03 5.59 16.29
C SER A 188 8.21 4.32 16.36
N ALA A 189 8.19 3.55 15.29
CA ALA A 189 7.54 2.26 15.24
C ALA A 189 8.35 1.26 14.40
N PHE A 190 8.09 -0.02 14.62
CA PHE A 190 8.62 -1.11 13.81
C PHE A 190 7.49 -1.91 13.23
N SER A 191 7.67 -2.36 11.99
CA SER A 191 6.74 -3.25 11.33
C SER A 191 7.45 -4.27 10.45
N ALA A 192 6.71 -5.29 10.06
CA ALA A 192 7.14 -6.30 9.11
C ALA A 192 6.07 -6.51 8.04
N ASP A 193 6.52 -6.91 6.85
CA ASP A 193 5.63 -7.34 5.78
C ASP A 193 5.90 -8.81 5.45
N ILE A 194 4.86 -9.54 5.06
CA ILE A 194 4.94 -10.91 4.58
C ILE A 194 4.19 -11.00 3.26
N SER A 195 4.85 -11.55 2.25
CA SER A 195 4.29 -11.59 0.91
C SER A 195 4.52 -12.91 0.20
N GLY A 196 3.72 -13.17 -0.82
CA GLY A 196 3.85 -14.30 -1.72
C GLY A 196 3.49 -13.94 -3.15
N TYR A 197 4.21 -14.54 -4.10
CA TYR A 197 4.00 -14.35 -5.51
C TYR A 197 4.04 -15.68 -6.25
N TYR A 198 3.05 -15.89 -7.11
CA TYR A 198 2.96 -17.07 -7.97
C TYR A 198 2.83 -16.62 -9.43
N THR A 199 3.59 -17.23 -10.31
CA THR A 199 3.50 -16.97 -11.75
C THR A 199 3.53 -18.28 -12.56
N THR A 200 2.75 -18.33 -13.63
CA THR A 200 2.67 -19.47 -14.55
C THR A 200 2.43 -18.99 -15.97
N TYR A 201 2.81 -19.81 -16.93
CA TYR A 201 2.79 -19.46 -18.35
C TYR A 201 1.86 -20.40 -19.13
N PRO A 202 0.53 -20.17 -19.08
CA PRO A 202 -0.43 -20.98 -19.82
C PRO A 202 -0.36 -20.66 -21.32
N ILE A 203 -0.45 -21.71 -22.15
CA ILE A 203 -0.57 -21.57 -23.60
C ILE A 203 -2.05 -21.43 -23.95
N ILE A 204 -2.42 -20.26 -24.50
CA ILE A 204 -3.77 -20.00 -24.98
C ILE A 204 -3.73 -19.81 -26.50
N GLY A 205 -4.34 -20.75 -27.21
CA GLY A 205 -4.25 -20.81 -28.66
C GLY A 205 -2.82 -21.15 -29.12
N ARG A 206 -2.08 -20.16 -29.62
CA ARG A 206 -0.67 -20.29 -30.05
C ARG A 206 0.28 -19.42 -29.22
N ASN A 207 -0.26 -18.68 -28.28
CA ASN A 207 0.49 -17.69 -27.51
C ASN A 207 0.76 -18.22 -26.10
N GLU A 208 2.00 -18.11 -25.67
CA GLU A 208 2.36 -18.28 -24.26
C GLU A 208 1.99 -16.98 -23.52
N CYS A 209 0.98 -17.08 -22.67
CA CYS A 209 0.53 -15.96 -21.81
C CYS A 209 1.20 -16.09 -20.44
N GLN A 210 1.22 -15.01 -19.66
CA GLN A 210 1.62 -15.06 -18.27
C GLN A 210 0.42 -14.82 -17.37
N TRP A 211 0.27 -15.63 -16.34
CA TRP A 211 -0.75 -15.43 -15.30
C TRP A 211 -0.08 -15.44 -13.93
N SER A 212 -0.26 -14.36 -13.21
CA SER A 212 0.37 -14.16 -11.91
C SER A 212 -0.66 -13.87 -10.83
N TRP A 213 -0.34 -14.28 -9.60
CA TRP A 213 -1.06 -14.00 -8.37
C TRP A 213 -0.09 -13.47 -7.34
N GLY A 214 -0.53 -12.49 -6.59
CA GLY A 214 0.26 -11.93 -5.51
C GLY A 214 -0.60 -11.65 -4.29
N TRP A 215 0.01 -11.77 -3.12
CA TRP A 215 -0.55 -11.28 -1.88
C TRP A 215 0.55 -10.64 -1.04
N ASP A 216 0.15 -9.66 -0.26
CA ASP A 216 1.03 -8.95 0.66
C ASP A 216 0.25 -8.51 1.89
N ILE A 217 0.79 -8.78 3.07
CA ILE A 217 0.30 -8.20 4.33
C ILE A 217 1.41 -7.28 4.81
N SER A 218 1.21 -6.00 4.62
CA SER A 218 2.19 -4.96 4.95
C SER A 218 1.89 -4.26 6.27
N ASN A 219 2.93 -3.70 6.87
CA ASN A 219 2.87 -2.90 8.09
C ASN A 219 2.33 -3.65 9.32
N ILE A 220 2.59 -4.94 9.46
CA ILE A 220 2.31 -5.70 10.69
C ILE A 220 3.27 -5.18 11.77
N GLY A 221 2.82 -4.35 12.69
CA GLY A 221 3.75 -3.70 13.62
C GLY A 221 3.14 -3.14 14.89
N SER A 222 3.97 -2.43 15.64
CA SER A 222 3.55 -1.73 16.84
C SER A 222 2.64 -0.56 16.52
N LYS A 223 1.83 -0.13 17.48
CA LYS A 223 1.17 1.18 17.41
C LYS A 223 2.20 2.30 17.48
N VAL A 224 1.85 3.45 16.95
CA VAL A 224 2.60 4.69 17.05
C VAL A 224 1.91 5.64 18.02
N SER A 225 2.67 6.28 18.91
CA SER A 225 2.15 7.31 19.82
C SER A 225 3.08 8.51 19.80
N TYR A 226 2.49 9.70 19.80
CA TYR A 226 3.21 10.98 19.80
C TYR A 226 3.26 11.62 21.19
N ASN A 227 2.46 11.12 22.14
CA ASN A 227 2.29 11.66 23.49
C ASN A 227 2.76 10.65 24.54
N ASN A 228 4.04 10.22 24.51
CA ASN A 228 4.62 9.32 25.51
C ASN A 228 3.80 8.05 25.85
N GLY A 229 3.03 7.54 24.88
CA GLY A 229 2.20 6.34 25.04
C GLY A 229 0.70 6.61 25.18
N GLU A 230 0.29 7.86 25.26
CA GLU A 230 -1.11 8.25 25.19
C GLU A 230 -1.58 8.27 23.73
N ASP A 231 -2.86 8.05 23.48
CA ASP A 231 -3.51 8.03 22.16
C ASP A 231 -2.77 7.18 21.09
N PRO A 232 -2.50 5.90 21.33
CA PRO A 232 -1.76 5.07 20.39
C PRO A 232 -2.58 4.77 19.14
N ALA A 233 -2.04 5.10 17.95
CA ALA A 233 -2.65 4.83 16.66
C ALA A 233 -2.09 3.54 16.02
N PHE A 234 -2.94 2.74 15.40
CA PHE A 234 -2.52 1.58 14.62
C PHE A 234 -1.76 2.04 13.36
N LEU A 235 -0.72 1.31 12.96
CA LEU A 235 -0.14 1.46 11.64
C LEU A 235 -1.14 0.99 10.57
N PRO A 236 -1.04 1.48 9.31
CA PRO A 236 -1.91 1.07 8.22
C PRO A 236 -1.56 -0.35 7.75
N THR A 237 -1.81 -1.34 8.61
CA THR A 237 -1.65 -2.74 8.24
C THR A 237 -2.64 -3.06 7.12
N ASN A 238 -2.14 -3.53 5.98
CA ASN A 238 -2.95 -3.71 4.79
C ASN A 238 -2.78 -5.12 4.21
N LEU A 239 -3.89 -5.79 3.94
CA LEU A 239 -3.93 -6.99 3.11
C LEU A 239 -4.19 -6.59 1.67
N ARG A 240 -3.24 -6.92 0.79
CA ARG A 240 -3.36 -6.75 -0.66
C ARG A 240 -3.41 -8.13 -1.31
N LEU A 241 -4.39 -8.35 -2.15
CA LEU A 241 -4.54 -9.56 -2.97
C LEU A 241 -4.68 -9.13 -4.42
N GLY A 242 -3.90 -9.73 -5.33
CA GLY A 242 -3.96 -9.33 -6.72
C GLY A 242 -3.73 -10.45 -7.70
N THR A 243 -4.16 -10.19 -8.94
CA THR A 243 -3.90 -11.03 -10.09
C THR A 243 -3.57 -10.18 -11.31
N ALA A 244 -2.68 -10.65 -12.16
CA ALA A 244 -2.35 -10.01 -13.42
C ALA A 244 -2.25 -11.05 -14.53
N PHE A 245 -2.74 -10.66 -15.70
CA PHE A 245 -2.69 -11.49 -16.90
C PHE A 245 -2.05 -10.72 -18.05
N THR A 246 -0.98 -11.28 -18.62
CA THR A 246 -0.26 -10.69 -19.75
C THR A 246 -0.49 -11.50 -21.02
N PHE A 247 -0.99 -10.83 -22.05
CA PHE A 247 -1.25 -11.36 -23.39
C PHE A 247 -0.23 -10.80 -24.38
N PRO A 248 0.53 -11.65 -25.09
CA PRO A 248 1.24 -11.22 -26.26
C PRO A 248 0.23 -11.03 -27.42
N LEU A 249 -0.01 -9.77 -27.82
CA LEU A 249 -0.96 -9.43 -28.89
C LEU A 249 -0.37 -9.69 -30.28
N ALA A 250 0.91 -9.38 -30.44
CA ALA A 250 1.70 -9.58 -31.66
C ALA A 250 3.19 -9.59 -31.28
N ASP A 251 4.07 -9.75 -32.27
CA ASP A 251 5.52 -9.62 -32.05
C ASP A 251 5.80 -8.25 -31.41
N TYR A 252 6.52 -8.25 -30.27
CA TYR A 252 6.87 -7.07 -29.49
C TYR A 252 5.71 -6.31 -28.80
N HIS A 253 4.46 -6.77 -28.91
CA HIS A 253 3.28 -6.12 -28.36
C HIS A 253 2.68 -6.95 -27.23
N ASN A 254 2.70 -6.45 -26.00
CA ASN A 254 2.07 -7.13 -24.87
C ASN A 254 1.00 -6.23 -24.23
N LEU A 255 -0.05 -6.86 -23.73
CA LEU A 255 -1.09 -6.23 -22.92
C LEU A 255 -1.20 -6.97 -21.60
N THR A 256 -0.95 -6.27 -20.51
CA THR A 256 -1.16 -6.76 -19.15
C THR A 256 -2.41 -6.12 -18.58
N ILE A 257 -3.30 -6.92 -17.99
CA ILE A 257 -4.47 -6.47 -17.24
C ILE A 257 -4.35 -7.03 -15.83
N GLY A 258 -4.54 -6.20 -14.83
CA GLY A 258 -4.44 -6.59 -13.43
C GLY A 258 -5.58 -6.05 -12.58
N LEU A 259 -5.85 -6.76 -11.49
CA LEU A 259 -6.85 -6.42 -10.49
C LEU A 259 -6.24 -6.68 -9.10
N ASP A 260 -6.28 -5.68 -8.23
CA ASP A 260 -5.94 -5.82 -6.81
C ASP A 260 -7.15 -5.47 -5.94
N ALA A 261 -7.28 -6.19 -4.83
CA ALA A 261 -8.18 -5.90 -3.73
C ALA A 261 -7.36 -5.58 -2.48
N ASN A 262 -7.67 -4.49 -1.81
CA ASN A 262 -6.98 -4.07 -0.59
C ASN A 262 -7.97 -3.92 0.55
N LYS A 263 -7.60 -4.38 1.75
CA LYS A 263 -8.34 -4.15 2.98
C LYS A 263 -7.37 -3.75 4.09
N LEU A 264 -7.66 -2.65 4.76
CA LEU A 264 -6.96 -2.30 5.99
C LEU A 264 -7.33 -3.30 7.10
N LEU A 265 -6.30 -3.93 7.67
CA LEU A 265 -6.42 -4.86 8.79
C LEU A 265 -6.28 -4.10 10.12
N VAL A 266 -7.07 -3.05 10.27
CA VAL A 266 -7.08 -2.15 11.42
C VAL A 266 -8.51 -2.08 11.94
N PRO A 267 -8.74 -2.31 13.24
CA PRO A 267 -10.08 -2.30 13.79
C PRO A 267 -10.69 -0.89 13.74
N ALA A 268 -11.98 -0.83 13.41
CA ALA A 268 -12.73 0.42 13.40
C ALA A 268 -12.72 1.06 14.80
N LYS A 269 -12.41 2.37 14.86
CA LYS A 269 -12.44 3.10 16.13
C LYS A 269 -13.91 3.29 16.56
N PRO A 270 -14.28 2.96 17.81
CA PRO A 270 -15.62 3.23 18.34
C PRO A 270 -15.99 4.71 18.20
N ARG A 271 -17.23 5.01 17.85
CA ARG A 271 -17.77 6.37 17.74
C ARG A 271 -18.91 6.54 18.72
N GLU A 272 -18.98 7.70 19.34
CA GLU A 272 -20.05 8.03 20.30
C GLU A 272 -21.45 7.88 19.68
N GLY A 273 -21.61 8.22 18.39
CA GLY A 273 -22.87 8.09 17.65
C GLY A 273 -23.35 6.66 17.39
N ASP A 274 -22.50 5.66 17.62
CA ASP A 274 -22.86 4.23 17.49
C ASP A 274 -23.56 3.69 18.75
N TYR A 275 -23.62 4.50 19.82
CA TYR A 275 -24.21 4.15 21.13
C TYR A 275 -25.43 5.02 21.42
N GLU A 276 -26.31 4.58 22.33
CA GLU A 276 -27.48 5.35 22.73
C GLU A 276 -27.06 6.61 23.50
N ASP A 277 -27.80 7.70 23.29
CA ASP A 277 -27.60 8.97 24.04
C ASP A 277 -28.20 8.84 25.47
N THR A 278 -27.62 7.93 26.24
CA THR A 278 -27.97 7.62 27.63
C THR A 278 -26.68 7.49 28.45
N ALA A 279 -26.79 7.61 29.78
CA ALA A 279 -25.64 7.42 30.65
C ALA A 279 -25.05 6.00 30.56
N GLU A 280 -25.84 5.00 30.19
CA GLU A 280 -25.41 3.64 29.95
C GLU A 280 -24.69 3.53 28.60
N GLY A 281 -25.23 4.10 27.53
CA GLY A 281 -24.58 4.14 26.20
C GLY A 281 -23.25 4.88 26.25
N GLN A 282 -23.16 5.98 27.01
CA GLN A 282 -21.90 6.70 27.21
C GLN A 282 -20.83 5.84 27.90
N ARG A 283 -21.21 5.03 28.88
CA ARG A 283 -20.29 4.09 29.54
C ARG A 283 -19.82 3.01 28.55
N GLN A 284 -20.74 2.42 27.79
CA GLN A 284 -20.40 1.39 26.78
C GLN A 284 -19.45 1.94 25.73
N TYR A 285 -19.63 3.20 25.29
CA TYR A 285 -18.71 3.88 24.39
C TYR A 285 -17.30 4.01 25.00
N LEU A 286 -17.21 4.51 26.25
CA LEU A 286 -15.93 4.71 26.93
C LEU A 286 -15.19 3.36 27.16
N ASP A 287 -15.92 2.34 27.57
CA ASP A 287 -15.36 0.99 27.75
C ASP A 287 -14.85 0.43 26.41
N ALA A 288 -15.61 0.59 25.32
CA ALA A 288 -15.20 0.15 24.00
C ALA A 288 -13.99 0.93 23.46
N LEU A 289 -13.90 2.22 23.77
CA LEU A 289 -12.76 3.06 23.40
C LEU A 289 -11.49 2.62 24.15
N GLU A 290 -11.59 2.37 25.44
CA GLU A 290 -10.50 1.85 26.27
C GLU A 290 -10.03 0.48 25.77
N ASP A 291 -10.95 -0.42 25.43
CA ASP A 291 -10.65 -1.72 24.83
C ASP A 291 -9.92 -1.56 23.48
N TRP A 292 -10.32 -0.60 22.65
CA TRP A 292 -9.67 -0.32 21.36
C TRP A 292 -8.26 0.24 21.56
N GLU A 293 -8.08 1.16 22.50
CA GLU A 293 -6.78 1.76 22.82
C GLU A 293 -5.79 0.75 23.40
N ASN A 294 -6.28 -0.18 24.24
CA ASN A 294 -5.47 -1.23 24.84
C ASN A 294 -5.26 -2.46 23.94
N MET A 295 -5.98 -2.54 22.80
CA MET A 295 -5.90 -3.70 21.90
C MET A 295 -4.52 -3.80 21.26
N SER A 296 -3.93 -5.02 21.25
CA SER A 296 -2.68 -5.27 20.53
C SER A 296 -2.90 -5.20 19.03
N SER A 297 -1.87 -4.78 18.26
CA SER A 297 -1.93 -4.75 16.80
C SER A 297 -2.26 -6.10 16.19
N PHE A 298 -1.72 -7.18 16.77
CA PHE A 298 -2.00 -8.54 16.30
C PHE A 298 -3.47 -8.93 16.50
N THR A 299 -4.06 -8.62 17.66
CA THR A 299 -5.49 -8.84 17.91
C THR A 299 -6.34 -8.00 16.95
N GLY A 300 -5.94 -6.74 16.71
CA GLY A 300 -6.61 -5.83 15.78
C GLY A 300 -6.71 -6.38 14.36
N ILE A 301 -5.65 -7.02 13.85
CA ILE A 301 -5.64 -7.65 12.53
C ILE A 301 -6.78 -8.66 12.38
N PHE A 302 -6.99 -9.53 13.36
CA PHE A 302 -8.07 -10.53 13.29
C PHE A 302 -9.45 -9.91 13.53
N LYS A 303 -9.54 -8.93 14.43
CA LYS A 303 -10.81 -8.26 14.76
C LYS A 303 -11.33 -7.45 13.57
N SER A 304 -10.45 -6.87 12.74
CA SER A 304 -10.78 -6.06 11.56
C SER A 304 -11.59 -6.78 10.47
N PHE A 305 -11.82 -8.08 10.60
CA PHE A 305 -12.69 -8.82 9.68
C PHE A 305 -14.15 -8.93 10.15
N SER A 306 -14.47 -8.44 11.35
CA SER A 306 -15.80 -8.62 11.94
C SER A 306 -16.20 -7.51 12.92
N ASP A 307 -15.56 -6.35 12.87
CA ASP A 307 -15.76 -5.26 13.82
C ASP A 307 -16.54 -4.07 13.24
N ALA A 308 -16.86 -4.10 11.96
CA ALA A 308 -17.66 -3.04 11.35
C ALA A 308 -19.06 -2.97 11.99
N PRO A 309 -19.49 -1.79 12.50
CA PRO A 309 -20.79 -1.63 13.15
C PRO A 309 -21.98 -2.07 12.30
N GLY A 310 -21.92 -1.90 10.99
CA GLY A 310 -22.93 -2.34 10.02
C GLY A 310 -22.81 -3.81 9.59
N GLY A 311 -21.95 -4.60 10.25
CA GLY A 311 -21.75 -6.03 10.00
C GLY A 311 -21.10 -6.32 8.64
N PHE A 312 -21.32 -7.52 8.11
CA PHE A 312 -20.64 -8.02 6.92
C PHE A 312 -20.79 -7.12 5.67
N LYS A 313 -21.89 -6.41 5.53
CA LYS A 313 -22.09 -5.48 4.41
C LYS A 313 -21.13 -4.28 4.49
N GLU A 314 -20.88 -3.79 5.67
CA GLU A 314 -19.92 -2.71 5.89
C GLU A 314 -18.48 -3.21 5.75
N GLU A 315 -18.17 -4.43 6.22
CA GLU A 315 -16.88 -5.07 5.99
C GLU A 315 -16.52 -5.15 4.49
N LEU A 316 -17.48 -5.49 3.63
CA LEU A 316 -17.27 -5.50 2.18
C LEU A 316 -17.02 -4.09 1.61
N ARG A 317 -17.56 -3.04 2.23
CA ARG A 317 -17.31 -1.64 1.83
C ARG A 317 -15.90 -1.16 2.16
N GLU A 318 -15.20 -1.83 3.08
CA GLU A 318 -13.81 -1.53 3.44
C GLU A 318 -12.80 -2.01 2.39
N ILE A 319 -13.23 -2.87 1.47
CA ILE A 319 -12.37 -3.35 0.39
C ILE A 319 -12.29 -2.28 -0.68
N SER A 320 -11.07 -1.78 -0.93
CA SER A 320 -10.79 -0.94 -2.09
C SER A 320 -10.28 -1.79 -3.25
N TRP A 321 -10.54 -1.32 -4.47
CA TRP A 321 -10.27 -2.04 -5.70
C TRP A 321 -9.40 -1.23 -6.64
N SER A 322 -8.41 -1.87 -7.23
CA SER A 322 -7.54 -1.32 -8.26
C SER A 322 -7.67 -2.16 -9.52
N LEU A 323 -8.05 -1.53 -10.62
CA LEU A 323 -8.08 -2.16 -11.95
C LEU A 323 -7.10 -1.39 -12.85
N GLY A 324 -6.18 -2.10 -13.50
CA GLY A 324 -5.18 -1.47 -14.33
C GLY A 324 -4.86 -2.25 -15.59
N ALA A 325 -4.39 -1.53 -16.60
CA ALA A 325 -3.90 -2.09 -17.84
C ALA A 325 -2.56 -1.42 -18.23
N GLU A 326 -1.62 -2.22 -18.69
CA GLU A 326 -0.33 -1.79 -19.24
C GLU A 326 -0.18 -2.38 -20.65
N TYR A 327 -0.06 -1.51 -21.64
CA TYR A 327 0.38 -1.89 -22.98
C TYR A 327 1.87 -1.61 -23.11
N SER A 328 2.62 -2.59 -23.60
CA SER A 328 4.06 -2.45 -23.86
C SER A 328 4.40 -2.76 -25.32
N TYR A 329 5.29 -1.94 -25.87
CA TYR A 329 5.88 -2.16 -27.18
C TYR A 329 7.40 -2.36 -27.04
N ASN A 330 7.87 -3.52 -27.46
CA ASN A 330 9.28 -3.93 -27.43
C ASN A 330 9.94 -3.81 -26.03
N ASN A 331 9.16 -3.84 -24.96
CA ASN A 331 9.62 -3.56 -23.58
C ASN A 331 10.35 -2.20 -23.44
N GLN A 332 10.12 -1.28 -24.37
CA GLN A 332 10.71 0.04 -24.40
C GLN A 332 9.68 1.15 -24.15
N PHE A 333 8.52 1.05 -24.77
CA PHE A 333 7.44 2.02 -24.60
C PHE A 333 6.29 1.39 -23.84
N PHE A 334 5.76 2.12 -22.88
CA PHE A 334 4.67 1.67 -22.02
C PHE A 334 3.58 2.74 -21.97
N LEU A 335 2.34 2.32 -22.17
CA LEU A 335 1.16 3.13 -21.92
C LEU A 335 0.31 2.43 -20.88
N ARG A 336 -0.21 3.19 -19.94
CA ARG A 336 -0.95 2.65 -18.79
C ARG A 336 -2.21 3.44 -18.53
N ALA A 337 -3.22 2.73 -18.08
CA ALA A 337 -4.44 3.31 -17.56
C ALA A 337 -4.92 2.47 -16.38
N GLY A 338 -5.57 3.13 -15.43
CA GLY A 338 -6.09 2.44 -14.26
C GLY A 338 -7.26 3.19 -13.64
N TYR A 339 -7.95 2.48 -12.77
CA TYR A 339 -9.05 3.01 -11.97
C TYR A 339 -8.95 2.48 -10.55
N PHE A 340 -9.01 3.38 -9.59
CA PHE A 340 -9.07 3.08 -8.17
C PHE A 340 -10.46 3.39 -7.64
N TYR A 341 -10.99 2.47 -6.85
CA TYR A 341 -12.30 2.59 -6.22
C TYR A 341 -12.23 2.31 -4.72
N GLU A 342 -12.72 3.23 -3.94
CA GLU A 342 -12.99 3.09 -2.52
C GLU A 342 -14.42 3.54 -2.22
N ASN A 343 -15.07 2.84 -1.28
CA ASN A 343 -16.46 3.12 -0.95
C ASN A 343 -16.62 4.55 -0.39
N GLU A 344 -17.74 5.19 -0.70
CA GLU A 344 -18.03 6.57 -0.31
C GLU A 344 -18.08 6.81 1.21
N PHE A 345 -18.43 5.77 2.00
CA PHE A 345 -18.45 5.83 3.46
C PHE A 345 -17.12 5.48 4.10
N LYS A 346 -16.15 4.93 3.35
CA LYS A 346 -14.86 4.45 3.86
C LYS A 346 -13.63 5.24 3.36
N GLY A 347 -13.86 6.44 2.80
CA GLY A 347 -12.78 7.32 2.32
C GLY A 347 -13.10 8.00 0.99
N ASN A 348 -13.99 7.41 0.17
CA ASN A 348 -14.51 7.97 -1.07
C ASN A 348 -13.44 8.33 -2.12
N ARG A 349 -12.29 7.65 -2.10
CA ARG A 349 -11.27 7.86 -3.12
C ARG A 349 -11.64 7.12 -4.40
N LYS A 350 -11.96 7.85 -5.44
CA LYS A 350 -12.28 7.33 -6.77
C LYS A 350 -11.54 8.16 -7.79
N TYR A 351 -10.67 7.54 -8.57
CA TYR A 351 -9.90 8.26 -9.58
C TYR A 351 -9.48 7.36 -10.75
N PHE A 352 -9.33 7.98 -11.89
CA PHE A 352 -8.64 7.43 -13.04
C PHE A 352 -7.17 7.81 -12.98
N SER A 353 -6.31 6.94 -13.47
CA SER A 353 -4.90 7.22 -13.63
C SER A 353 -4.45 6.88 -15.05
N LEU A 354 -3.55 7.68 -15.57
CA LEU A 354 -2.91 7.48 -16.86
C LEU A 354 -1.40 7.56 -16.66
N GLY A 355 -0.66 6.85 -17.47
CA GLY A 355 0.80 6.95 -17.43
C GLY A 355 1.48 6.49 -18.68
N ALA A 356 2.72 6.93 -18.80
CA ALA A 356 3.62 6.54 -19.87
C ALA A 356 4.98 6.16 -19.28
N GLY A 357 5.65 5.23 -19.90
CA GLY A 357 7.00 4.82 -19.55
C GLY A 357 7.87 4.66 -20.80
N PHE A 358 9.14 4.94 -20.61
CA PHE A 358 10.15 4.73 -21.64
C PHE A 358 11.38 4.07 -21.03
N SER A 359 11.81 2.95 -21.60
CA SER A 359 12.98 2.20 -21.16
C SER A 359 14.02 2.20 -22.27
N LEU A 360 15.21 2.65 -21.96
CA LEU A 360 16.35 2.64 -22.86
C LEU A 360 17.54 1.99 -22.16
N ASN A 361 17.85 0.76 -22.57
CA ASN A 361 18.96 -0.06 -22.06
C ASN A 361 19.02 -0.12 -20.50
N VAL A 362 19.65 0.89 -19.89
CA VAL A 362 19.93 0.96 -18.45
C VAL A 362 18.98 1.87 -17.69
N VAL A 363 18.24 2.73 -18.38
CA VAL A 363 17.41 3.77 -17.76
C VAL A 363 15.97 3.58 -18.15
N ARG A 364 15.07 3.61 -17.18
CA ARG A 364 13.64 3.66 -17.39
C ARG A 364 13.06 4.90 -16.71
N LEU A 365 12.29 5.65 -17.46
CA LEU A 365 11.52 6.80 -17.00
C LEU A 365 10.04 6.46 -17.03
N ASP A 366 9.35 6.65 -15.94
CA ASP A 366 7.90 6.50 -15.86
C ASP A 366 7.29 7.79 -15.33
N ALA A 367 6.14 8.16 -15.87
CA ALA A 367 5.33 9.28 -15.41
C ALA A 367 3.88 8.85 -15.27
N SER A 368 3.19 9.35 -14.26
CA SER A 368 1.75 9.12 -14.07
C SER A 368 1.02 10.40 -13.74
N TYR A 369 -0.25 10.43 -14.11
CA TYR A 369 -1.18 11.52 -13.83
C TYR A 369 -2.49 10.96 -13.31
N MET A 370 -2.94 11.50 -12.19
CA MET A 370 -4.20 11.12 -11.53
C MET A 370 -5.29 12.14 -11.83
N ILE A 371 -6.48 11.64 -12.15
CA ILE A 371 -7.70 12.41 -12.41
C ILE A 371 -8.75 11.94 -11.41
N ALA A 372 -9.01 12.73 -10.38
CA ALA A 372 -10.02 12.37 -9.39
C ALA A 372 -11.44 12.46 -9.97
N ALA A 373 -12.31 11.54 -9.57
CA ALA A 373 -13.71 11.57 -9.99
C ALA A 373 -14.47 12.79 -9.40
N ALA A 374 -14.06 13.24 -8.19
CA ALA A 374 -14.56 14.45 -7.58
C ALA A 374 -13.61 15.61 -7.83
N GLN A 375 -14.07 16.68 -8.48
CA GLN A 375 -13.26 17.89 -8.77
C GLN A 375 -12.75 18.61 -7.51
N THR A 376 -13.41 18.41 -6.37
CA THR A 376 -13.02 18.95 -5.06
C THR A 376 -11.97 18.09 -4.36
N SER A 377 -11.59 16.94 -4.91
CA SER A 377 -10.57 16.08 -4.31
C SER A 377 -9.20 16.77 -4.31
N PRO A 378 -8.54 16.88 -3.16
CA PRO A 378 -7.19 17.45 -3.09
C PRO A 378 -6.13 16.57 -3.80
N LEU A 379 -6.45 15.31 -4.09
CA LEU A 379 -5.58 14.37 -4.81
C LEU A 379 -5.62 14.58 -6.33
N ASP A 380 -6.61 15.33 -6.84
CA ASP A 380 -6.75 15.56 -8.27
C ASP A 380 -5.51 16.25 -8.87
N GLN A 381 -5.13 15.84 -10.07
CA GLN A 381 -3.95 16.31 -10.80
C GLN A 381 -2.60 15.97 -10.15
N THR A 382 -2.55 14.92 -9.32
CA THR A 382 -1.28 14.43 -8.77
C THR A 382 -0.42 13.83 -9.89
N LEU A 383 0.80 14.36 -10.01
CA LEU A 383 1.84 13.86 -10.91
C LEU A 383 2.82 13.00 -10.12
N ARG A 384 3.30 11.91 -10.71
CA ARG A 384 4.39 11.11 -10.16
C ARG A 384 5.43 10.84 -11.23
N PHE A 385 6.68 10.81 -10.83
CA PHE A 385 7.81 10.51 -11.69
C PHE A 385 8.66 9.43 -11.03
N SER A 386 9.13 8.47 -11.83
CA SER A 386 10.06 7.44 -11.39
C SER A 386 11.20 7.31 -12.38
N LEU A 387 12.41 7.28 -11.86
CA LEU A 387 13.64 7.04 -12.62
C LEU A 387 14.27 5.75 -12.09
N THR A 388 14.37 4.74 -12.95
CA THR A 388 14.93 3.44 -12.60
C THR A 388 16.22 3.19 -13.38
N PHE A 389 17.22 2.68 -12.70
CA PHE A 389 18.48 2.23 -13.27
C PHE A 389 18.58 0.71 -13.14
N ASP A 390 18.82 0.06 -14.28
CA ASP A 390 19.05 -1.37 -14.38
C ASP A 390 20.56 -1.66 -14.41
N MET A 391 21.03 -2.47 -13.45
CA MET A 391 22.46 -2.71 -13.27
C MET A 391 23.04 -3.66 -14.34
N ASP A 392 22.25 -4.54 -14.96
CA ASP A 392 22.74 -5.41 -16.01
C ASP A 392 23.07 -4.61 -17.27
N GLY A 393 22.19 -3.68 -17.64
CA GLY A 393 22.50 -2.76 -18.73
C GLY A 393 23.72 -1.85 -18.46
N LEU A 394 23.98 -1.50 -17.18
CA LEU A 394 25.21 -0.77 -16.83
C LEU A 394 26.47 -1.61 -17.07
N LYS A 395 26.47 -2.89 -16.69
CA LYS A 395 27.60 -3.80 -16.97
C LYS A 395 27.88 -3.92 -18.47
N ASP A 396 26.82 -3.95 -19.29
CA ASP A 396 26.96 -4.03 -20.75
C ASP A 396 27.50 -2.71 -21.33
N MET A 397 27.13 -1.54 -20.78
CA MET A 397 27.62 -0.24 -21.21
C MET A 397 29.09 0.02 -20.87
N PHE A 398 29.53 -0.38 -19.68
CA PHE A 398 30.90 -0.13 -19.21
C PHE A 398 31.91 -1.23 -19.61
N GLY A 399 31.45 -2.21 -20.36
CA GLY A 399 32.29 -3.25 -20.95
C GLY A 399 32.71 -4.30 -19.91
N ARG A 400 32.48 -5.53 -20.22
CA ARG A 400 33.21 -6.62 -19.57
C ARG A 400 34.71 -6.43 -19.82
N ARG A 401 35.44 -5.98 -18.85
CA ARG A 401 36.88 -6.23 -18.77
C ARG A 401 37.14 -7.43 -17.88
#